data_6b81a55d041bb056da9aa52604a69da5
#
_entry.id   6b81a55d041bb056da9aa52604a69da5
#
_cell.length_a   1.000
_cell.length_b   1.000
_cell.length_c   1.000
_cell.angle_alpha   90.00
_cell.angle_beta   90.00
_cell.angle_gamma   90.00
#
_symmetry.space_group_name_H-M   'P 1'
#
loop_
_entity.id
_entity.type
_entity.pdbx_description
1 polymer ?
#
loop_
_entity_poly.entity_id
_entity_poly.type
_entity_poly.pdbx_seq_one_letter_code
_entity_poly.pdbx_strand_id
1 'polypeptide(L)'
;MPVVDITDAAASTAMFLGHAYSVVTTLDRTVPLIEDRLKLSGLYERCASVRASGMAVLELEEHPLRAMEAIVRQAELAISEDKAEVICLGCGGMAGLDEQIRQRTGVPVVDGVTAAVTLAEALVRLGLSTSKVRTYATPRPKSIIGWPGRFAR
;
A
#
# COMPACT_ATOMS: atom_id res chain seq x y z
N MET A 1 -17.51 9.76 4.83
CA MET A 1 -16.21 9.31 5.36
C MET A 1 -15.32 8.98 4.15
N PRO A 2 -14.05 9.45 4.09
CA PRO A 2 -13.12 9.05 3.05
C PRO A 2 -12.70 7.59 3.24
N VAL A 3 -12.38 6.93 2.13
CA VAL A 3 -11.79 5.58 2.09
C VAL A 3 -10.53 5.68 1.24
N VAL A 4 -9.40 5.26 1.80
CA VAL A 4 -8.07 5.36 1.18
C VAL A 4 -7.45 3.97 1.15
N ASP A 5 -7.01 3.54 -0.02
CA ASP A 5 -6.26 2.29 -0.23
C ASP A 5 -4.79 2.52 0.13
N ILE A 6 -4.16 1.56 0.81
CA ILE A 6 -2.76 1.69 1.26
C ILE A 6 -1.77 1.72 0.10
N THR A 7 -2.05 1.01 -0.99
CA THR A 7 -1.20 1.01 -2.19
C THR A 7 -1.26 2.36 -2.90
N ASP A 8 -2.48 2.90 -3.09
CA ASP A 8 -2.69 4.21 -3.69
C ASP A 8 -2.04 5.31 -2.85
N ALA A 9 -2.16 5.23 -1.52
CA ALA A 9 -1.56 6.18 -0.60
C ALA A 9 -0.04 6.18 -0.66
N ALA A 10 0.57 4.99 -0.59
CA ALA A 10 2.02 4.85 -0.66
C ALA A 10 2.57 5.35 -2.00
N ALA A 11 2.01 4.88 -3.11
CA ALA A 11 2.45 5.24 -4.46
C ALA A 11 2.26 6.75 -4.73
N SER A 12 1.11 7.32 -4.36
CA SER A 12 0.89 8.77 -4.52
C SER A 12 1.87 9.60 -3.69
N THR A 13 2.17 9.18 -2.46
CA THR A 13 3.15 9.86 -1.61
C THR A 13 4.55 9.75 -2.20
N ALA A 14 4.93 8.57 -2.70
CA ALA A 14 6.23 8.33 -3.31
C ALA A 14 6.51 9.24 -4.52
N MET A 15 5.47 9.56 -5.30
CA MET A 15 5.61 10.46 -6.47
C MET A 15 6.02 11.89 -6.11
N PHE A 16 5.84 12.32 -4.85
CA PHE A 16 6.34 13.62 -4.38
C PHE A 16 7.80 13.56 -3.92
N LEU A 17 8.36 12.36 -3.72
CA LEU A 17 9.67 12.15 -3.12
C LEU A 17 10.75 11.74 -4.14
N GLY A 18 10.37 11.18 -5.29
CA GLY A 18 11.28 10.75 -6.33
C GLY A 18 10.59 10.60 -7.69
N HIS A 19 11.38 10.43 -8.74
CA HIS A 19 10.85 10.24 -10.09
C HIS A 19 10.25 8.85 -10.28
N ALA A 20 10.90 7.82 -9.73
CA ALA A 20 10.45 6.44 -9.81
C ALA A 20 10.41 5.79 -8.42
N TYR A 21 9.42 4.95 -8.18
CA TYR A 21 9.32 4.18 -6.95
C TYR A 21 9.19 2.69 -7.24
N SER A 22 9.57 1.86 -6.28
CA SER A 22 9.31 0.42 -6.31
C SER A 22 8.51 -0.01 -5.08
N VAL A 23 7.70 -1.06 -5.24
CA VAL A 23 6.94 -1.66 -4.14
C VAL A 23 7.64 -2.95 -3.71
N VAL A 24 7.90 -3.09 -2.41
CA VAL A 24 8.37 -4.35 -1.81
C VAL A 24 7.20 -5.00 -1.06
N THR A 25 6.81 -6.20 -1.49
CA THR A 25 5.70 -6.95 -0.91
C THR A 25 6.16 -8.28 -0.29
N THR A 26 5.22 -9.08 0.19
CA THR A 26 5.47 -10.36 0.86
C THR A 26 5.76 -11.49 -0.12
N LEU A 27 4.74 -12.05 -0.76
CA LEU A 27 4.84 -13.24 -1.60
C LEU A 27 4.74 -12.88 -3.09
N ASP A 28 5.43 -13.64 -3.92
CA ASP A 28 5.45 -13.45 -5.37
C ASP A 28 4.06 -13.45 -6.01
N ARG A 29 3.15 -14.27 -5.52
CA ARG A 29 1.75 -14.30 -5.97
C ARG A 29 0.97 -13.00 -5.76
N THR A 30 1.46 -12.08 -4.92
CA THR A 30 0.83 -10.77 -4.70
C THR A 30 1.33 -9.70 -5.67
N VAL A 31 2.44 -9.94 -6.36
CA VAL A 31 3.04 -8.99 -7.32
C VAL A 31 2.04 -8.59 -8.40
N PRO A 32 1.42 -9.53 -9.17
CA PRO A 32 0.49 -9.14 -10.22
C PRO A 32 -0.74 -8.39 -9.70
N LEU A 33 -1.20 -8.68 -8.47
CA LEU A 33 -2.34 -7.99 -7.87
C LEU A 33 -2.03 -6.52 -7.56
N ILE A 34 -0.81 -6.24 -7.10
CA ILE A 34 -0.33 -4.88 -6.84
C ILE A 34 -0.13 -4.13 -8.16
N GLU A 35 0.48 -4.75 -9.16
CA GLU A 35 0.64 -4.15 -10.49
C GLU A 35 -0.70 -3.78 -11.11
N ASP A 36 -1.68 -4.68 -11.07
CA ASP A 36 -3.03 -4.42 -11.59
C ASP A 36 -3.71 -3.28 -10.82
N ARG A 37 -3.52 -3.22 -9.49
CA ARG A 37 -4.03 -2.11 -8.68
C ARG A 37 -3.41 -0.78 -9.11
N LEU A 38 -2.09 -0.73 -9.28
CA LEU A 38 -1.36 0.47 -9.71
C LEU A 38 -1.79 0.92 -11.12
N LYS A 39 -2.02 -0.03 -12.05
CA LYS A 39 -2.54 0.27 -13.40
C LYS A 39 -3.94 0.89 -13.34
N LEU A 40 -4.84 0.30 -12.55
CA LEU A 40 -6.20 0.82 -12.35
C LEU A 40 -6.22 2.23 -11.75
N SER A 41 -5.27 2.56 -10.89
CA SER A 41 -5.15 3.87 -10.24
C SER A 41 -4.39 4.89 -11.08
N GLY A 42 -3.82 4.50 -12.23
CA GLY A 42 -2.99 5.38 -13.05
C GLY A 42 -1.63 5.73 -12.43
N LEU A 43 -1.13 4.89 -11.52
CA LEU A 43 0.12 5.11 -10.79
C LEU A 43 1.28 4.24 -11.31
N TYR A 44 0.98 3.27 -12.19
CA TYR A 44 1.93 2.28 -12.68
C TYR A 44 3.09 2.87 -13.50
N GLU A 45 2.86 3.94 -14.24
CA GLU A 45 3.86 4.56 -15.14
C GLU A 45 5.14 5.03 -14.41
N ARG A 46 5.04 5.26 -13.11
CA ARG A 46 6.17 5.65 -12.27
C ARG A 46 6.62 4.55 -11.31
N CYS A 47 6.03 3.35 -11.44
CA CYS A 47 6.44 2.17 -10.69
C CYS A 47 7.56 1.46 -11.44
N ALA A 48 8.78 1.51 -10.93
CA ALA A 48 9.94 0.86 -11.53
C ALA A 48 9.85 -0.67 -11.41
N SER A 49 9.34 -1.19 -10.27
CA SER A 49 9.12 -2.62 -10.07
C SER A 49 8.21 -2.91 -8.88
N VAL A 50 7.67 -4.12 -8.85
CA VAL A 50 7.06 -4.72 -7.66
C VAL A 50 7.85 -5.98 -7.34
N ARG A 51 8.49 -6.02 -6.16
CA ARG A 51 9.37 -7.14 -5.74
C ARG A 51 8.81 -7.83 -4.51
N ALA A 52 8.91 -9.16 -4.47
CA ALA A 52 8.49 -9.95 -3.32
C ALA A 52 9.68 -10.32 -2.43
N SER A 53 9.52 -10.15 -1.11
CA SER A 53 10.51 -10.58 -0.11
C SER A 53 10.58 -12.10 0.06
N GLY A 54 9.54 -12.82 -0.39
CA GLY A 54 9.41 -14.26 -0.19
C GLY A 54 8.95 -14.66 1.23
N MET A 55 8.68 -13.67 2.09
CA MET A 55 8.22 -13.90 3.47
C MET A 55 6.68 -13.89 3.52
N ALA A 56 6.07 -14.89 4.15
CA ALA A 56 4.64 -14.86 4.43
C ALA A 56 4.32 -13.85 5.56
N VAL A 57 3.07 -13.37 5.61
CA VAL A 57 2.69 -12.31 6.57
C VAL A 57 2.97 -12.71 8.02
N LEU A 58 2.65 -13.95 8.42
CA LEU A 58 2.92 -14.42 9.78
C LEU A 58 4.41 -14.55 10.08
N GLU A 59 5.22 -14.91 9.08
CA GLU A 59 6.68 -15.00 9.23
C GLU A 59 7.34 -13.65 9.52
N LEU A 60 6.68 -12.53 9.15
CA LEU A 60 7.20 -11.19 9.47
C LEU A 60 7.26 -10.96 11.00
N GLU A 61 6.28 -11.50 11.73
CA GLU A 61 6.22 -11.42 13.19
C GLU A 61 7.02 -12.52 13.88
N GLU A 62 6.97 -13.74 13.34
CA GLU A 62 7.67 -14.90 13.89
C GLU A 62 9.20 -14.81 13.75
N HIS A 63 9.67 -14.19 12.64
CA HIS A 63 11.09 -14.11 12.31
C HIS A 63 11.52 -12.69 11.90
N PRO A 64 11.41 -11.67 12.79
CA PRO A 64 11.54 -10.26 12.40
C PRO A 64 12.92 -9.90 11.82
N LEU A 65 14.00 -10.49 12.31
CA LEU A 65 15.34 -10.24 11.75
C LEU A 65 15.49 -10.78 10.33
N ARG A 66 15.00 -11.98 10.07
CA ARG A 66 15.00 -12.59 8.73
C ARG A 66 14.10 -11.81 7.77
N ALA A 67 12.95 -11.37 8.25
CA ALA A 67 12.03 -10.55 7.49
C ALA A 67 12.67 -9.22 7.08
N MET A 68 13.30 -8.52 8.02
CA MET A 68 14.02 -7.28 7.76
C MET A 68 15.10 -7.47 6.68
N GLU A 69 15.95 -8.49 6.81
CA GLU A 69 16.99 -8.78 5.81
C GLU A 69 16.40 -9.06 4.42
N ALA A 70 15.32 -9.84 4.35
CA ALA A 70 14.67 -10.16 3.08
C ALA A 70 14.06 -8.91 2.42
N ILE A 71 13.41 -8.04 3.20
CA ILE A 71 12.79 -6.79 2.71
C ILE A 71 13.88 -5.82 2.24
N VAL A 72 14.91 -5.60 3.06
CA VAL A 72 16.03 -4.70 2.70
C VAL A 72 16.72 -5.17 1.43
N ARG A 73 17.01 -6.46 1.30
CA ARG A 73 17.60 -7.02 0.08
C ARG A 73 16.78 -6.69 -1.16
N GLN A 74 15.46 -6.82 -1.12
CA GLN A 74 14.61 -6.49 -2.27
C GLN A 74 14.56 -4.98 -2.54
N ALA A 75 14.62 -4.16 -1.50
CA ALA A 75 14.72 -2.71 -1.64
C ALA A 75 16.04 -2.29 -2.30
N GLU A 76 17.16 -2.88 -1.89
CA GLU A 76 18.48 -2.65 -2.49
C GLU A 76 18.53 -3.06 -3.98
N LEU A 77 17.92 -4.21 -4.31
CA LEU A 77 17.79 -4.65 -5.71
C LEU A 77 16.90 -3.69 -6.52
N ALA A 78 15.79 -3.22 -5.97
CA ALA A 78 14.94 -2.24 -6.62
C ALA A 78 15.70 -0.93 -6.92
N ILE A 79 16.55 -0.48 -6.02
CA ILE A 79 17.37 0.71 -6.19
C ILE A 79 18.46 0.49 -7.24
N SER A 80 19.21 -0.60 -7.13
CA SER A 80 20.40 -0.85 -7.98
C SER A 80 20.04 -1.29 -9.40
N GLU A 81 19.06 -2.18 -9.54
CA GLU A 81 18.67 -2.78 -10.82
C GLU A 81 17.55 -2.01 -11.51
N ASP A 82 16.46 -1.71 -10.77
CA ASP A 82 15.25 -1.12 -11.36
C ASP A 82 15.25 0.41 -11.30
N LYS A 83 16.27 1.02 -10.68
CA LYS A 83 16.44 2.49 -10.61
C LYS A 83 15.34 3.18 -9.78
N ALA A 84 14.82 2.49 -8.77
CA ALA A 84 13.91 3.12 -7.82
C ALA A 84 14.62 4.19 -6.98
N GLU A 85 13.97 5.31 -6.78
CA GLU A 85 14.43 6.41 -5.92
C GLU A 85 13.68 6.41 -4.58
N VAL A 86 12.54 5.72 -4.52
CA VAL A 86 11.67 5.59 -3.35
C VAL A 86 11.19 4.15 -3.22
N ILE A 87 11.11 3.65 -2.00
CA ILE A 87 10.54 2.32 -1.71
C ILE A 87 9.18 2.48 -1.03
N CYS A 88 8.17 1.77 -1.53
CA CYS A 88 6.86 1.63 -0.89
C CYS A 88 6.73 0.26 -0.24
N LEU A 89 6.26 0.19 1.01
CA LEU A 89 5.97 -1.07 1.69
C LEU A 89 4.58 -1.55 1.27
N GLY A 90 4.53 -2.67 0.55
CA GLY A 90 3.34 -3.21 -0.11
C GLY A 90 2.48 -4.14 0.75
N CYS A 91 2.69 -4.19 2.06
CA CYS A 91 1.91 -5.02 2.98
C CYS A 91 1.72 -4.32 4.32
N GLY A 92 0.50 -4.35 4.86
CA GLY A 92 0.21 -3.80 6.19
C GLY A 92 1.02 -4.45 7.32
N GLY A 93 1.43 -5.71 7.17
CA GLY A 93 2.34 -6.39 8.10
C GLY A 93 3.78 -5.84 8.13
N MET A 94 4.12 -4.93 7.21
CA MET A 94 5.41 -4.22 7.18
C MET A 94 5.33 -2.83 7.82
N ALA A 95 4.18 -2.45 8.37
CA ALA A 95 4.01 -1.14 9.00
C ALA A 95 5.03 -0.91 10.13
N GLY A 96 5.61 0.31 10.14
CA GLY A 96 6.62 0.68 11.13
C GLY A 96 8.05 0.19 10.86
N LEU A 97 8.29 -0.48 9.71
CA LEU A 97 9.65 -0.90 9.31
C LEU A 97 10.35 0.17 8.45
N ASP A 98 9.65 1.20 8.02
CA ASP A 98 10.11 2.22 7.08
C ASP A 98 11.39 2.92 7.53
N GLU A 99 11.50 3.33 8.79
CA GLU A 99 12.67 4.02 9.31
C GLU A 99 13.94 3.13 9.28
N GLN A 100 13.83 1.88 9.69
CA GLN A 100 14.96 0.95 9.69
C GLN A 100 15.43 0.63 8.26
N ILE A 101 14.49 0.46 7.33
CA ILE A 101 14.80 0.20 5.92
C ILE A 101 15.42 1.46 5.30
N ARG A 102 14.90 2.66 5.59
CA ARG A 102 15.45 3.94 5.15
C ARG A 102 16.90 4.13 5.59
N GLN A 103 17.21 3.81 6.85
CA GLN A 103 18.58 3.91 7.37
C GLN A 103 19.55 2.97 6.65
N ARG A 104 19.09 1.81 6.21
CA ARG A 104 19.92 0.82 5.51
C ARG A 104 20.07 1.10 4.02
N THR A 105 19.04 1.62 3.38
CA THR A 105 19.00 1.83 1.92
C THR A 105 19.40 3.24 1.48
N GLY A 106 19.27 4.22 2.39
CA GLY A 106 19.58 5.61 2.12
C GLY A 106 18.58 6.36 1.25
N VAL A 107 17.46 5.73 0.86
CA VAL A 107 16.37 6.36 0.09
C VAL A 107 15.11 6.52 0.93
N PRO A 108 14.18 7.41 0.56
CA PRO A 108 12.89 7.50 1.22
C PRO A 108 12.13 6.17 1.16
N VAL A 109 11.52 5.80 2.29
CA VAL A 109 10.66 4.60 2.39
C VAL A 109 9.28 5.03 2.87
N VAL A 110 8.25 4.62 2.17
CA VAL A 110 6.85 4.97 2.47
C VAL A 110 6.14 3.76 3.06
N ASP A 111 5.73 3.87 4.32
CA ASP A 111 4.76 2.94 4.92
C ASP A 111 3.36 3.29 4.43
N GLY A 112 2.73 2.34 3.73
CA GLY A 112 1.41 2.53 3.14
C GLY A 112 0.31 2.75 4.17
N VAL A 113 0.42 2.15 5.37
CA VAL A 113 -0.57 2.32 6.44
C VAL A 113 -0.51 3.74 7.00
N THR A 114 0.67 4.21 7.36
CA THR A 114 0.88 5.58 7.87
C THR A 114 0.49 6.63 6.83
N ALA A 115 0.87 6.42 5.56
CA ALA A 115 0.48 7.29 4.46
C ALA A 115 -1.05 7.36 4.28
N ALA A 116 -1.74 6.21 4.31
CA ALA A 116 -3.18 6.14 4.14
C ALA A 116 -3.93 6.83 5.28
N VAL A 117 -3.50 6.63 6.54
CA VAL A 117 -4.09 7.32 7.70
C VAL A 117 -3.92 8.82 7.58
N THR A 118 -2.70 9.29 7.29
CA THR A 118 -2.40 10.72 7.14
C THR A 118 -3.22 11.37 6.01
N LEU A 119 -3.35 10.69 4.86
CA LEU A 119 -4.18 11.18 3.76
C LEU A 119 -5.67 11.19 4.12
N ALA A 120 -6.16 10.17 4.83
CA ALA A 120 -7.55 10.14 5.30
C ALA A 120 -7.83 11.30 6.26
N GLU A 121 -6.93 11.59 7.20
CA GLU A 121 -7.03 12.75 8.10
C GLU A 121 -7.02 14.07 7.31
N ALA A 122 -6.13 14.20 6.32
CA ALA A 122 -6.08 15.38 5.48
C ALA A 122 -7.40 15.61 4.73
N LEU A 123 -7.99 14.55 4.15
CA LEU A 123 -9.29 14.63 3.49
C LEU A 123 -10.42 15.05 4.44
N VAL A 124 -10.42 14.56 5.68
CA VAL A 124 -11.38 14.96 6.71
C VAL A 124 -11.20 16.44 7.07
N ARG A 125 -9.97 16.91 7.26
CA ARG A 125 -9.67 18.33 7.54
C ARG A 125 -10.10 19.26 6.40
N LEU A 126 -10.03 18.79 5.15
CA LEU A 126 -10.52 19.52 3.97
C LEU A 126 -12.05 19.44 3.81
N GLY A 127 -12.76 18.74 4.67
CA GLY A 127 -14.21 18.56 4.59
C GLY A 127 -14.64 17.63 3.45
N LEU A 128 -13.73 16.79 2.92
CA LEU A 128 -13.96 15.91 1.78
C LEU A 128 -14.37 14.51 2.21
N SER A 129 -15.13 13.84 1.37
CA SER A 129 -15.55 12.45 1.58
C SER A 129 -15.68 11.72 0.24
N THR A 130 -15.71 10.38 0.31
CA THR A 130 -15.94 9.54 -0.88
C THR A 130 -17.26 9.93 -1.55
N SER A 131 -17.23 10.17 -2.87
CA SER A 131 -18.41 10.47 -3.68
C SER A 131 -19.52 9.43 -3.48
N LYS A 132 -20.76 9.88 -3.48
CA LYS A 132 -21.95 9.01 -3.47
C LYS A 132 -22.67 9.02 -4.84
N VAL A 133 -21.94 9.33 -5.90
CA VAL A 133 -22.41 9.31 -7.26
C VAL A 133 -21.80 8.13 -8.02
N ARG A 134 -22.60 7.40 -8.80
CA ARG A 134 -22.19 6.25 -9.64
C ARG A 134 -21.55 5.12 -8.80
N THR A 135 -20.24 4.86 -8.96
CA THR A 135 -19.52 3.70 -8.44
C THR A 135 -19.69 3.51 -6.93
N TYR A 136 -19.67 4.59 -6.16
CA TYR A 136 -19.82 4.56 -4.71
C TYR A 136 -21.19 5.07 -4.24
N ALA A 137 -22.20 5.03 -5.12
CA ALA A 137 -23.57 5.37 -4.73
C ALA A 137 -24.05 4.46 -3.59
N THR A 138 -24.92 5.02 -2.74
CA THR A 138 -25.55 4.22 -1.69
C THR A 138 -26.31 3.04 -2.30
N PRO A 139 -26.07 1.80 -1.87
CA PRO A 139 -26.79 0.64 -2.35
C PRO A 139 -28.31 0.81 -2.19
N ARG A 140 -29.07 0.31 -3.16
CA ARG A 140 -30.52 0.27 -3.03
C ARG A 140 -30.91 -0.67 -1.86
N PRO A 141 -32.00 -0.40 -1.13
CA PRO A 141 -32.48 -1.31 -0.11
C PRO A 141 -32.66 -2.71 -0.69
N LYS A 142 -32.22 -3.71 0.05
CA LYS A 142 -32.33 -5.13 -0.32
C LYS A 142 -33.09 -5.88 0.77
N SER A 143 -33.98 -6.78 0.36
CA SER A 143 -34.55 -7.76 1.29
C SER A 143 -33.47 -8.78 1.65
N ILE A 144 -33.13 -8.89 2.93
CA ILE A 144 -32.14 -9.85 3.44
C ILE A 144 -32.92 -10.92 4.20
N ILE A 145 -33.06 -12.10 3.58
CA ILE A 145 -33.75 -13.25 4.15
C ILE A 145 -32.85 -13.93 5.17
N GLY A 146 -33.43 -14.30 6.35
CA GLY A 146 -32.72 -15.02 7.41
C GLY A 146 -31.88 -14.15 8.35
N TRP A 147 -31.89 -12.84 8.20
CA TRP A 147 -31.23 -11.91 9.15
C TRP A 147 -32.24 -11.20 10.06
N PRO A 148 -31.89 -10.93 11.33
CA PRO A 148 -32.74 -10.12 12.20
C PRO A 148 -33.08 -8.78 11.57
N GLY A 149 -34.34 -8.31 11.67
CA GLY A 149 -34.84 -7.09 11.03
C GLY A 149 -34.06 -5.80 11.30
N ARG A 150 -33.24 -5.77 12.38
CA ARG A 150 -32.35 -4.66 12.71
C ARG A 150 -31.20 -4.43 11.66
N PHE A 151 -30.93 -5.41 10.78
CA PHE A 151 -29.94 -5.33 9.72
C PHE A 151 -30.56 -5.12 8.32
N ALA A 152 -31.89 -5.13 8.23
CA ALA A 152 -32.65 -4.96 7.00
C ALA A 152 -32.96 -3.46 6.74
N ARG A 153 -31.93 -2.61 6.66
CA ARG A 153 -32.09 -1.18 6.27
C ARG A 153 -31.59 -0.95 4.87
#